data_aae294998143ac8e70902a972ac13a07
#
_entry.id   aae294998143ac8e70902a972ac13a07
#
_cell.length_a   1.000
_cell.length_b   1.000
_cell.length_c   1.000
_cell.angle_alpha   90.00
_cell.angle_beta   90.00
_cell.angle_gamma   90.00
#
_symmetry.space_group_name_H-M   'P 1'
#
loop_
_entity.id
_entity.type
_entity.pdbx_description
1 polymer ?
#
loop_
_entity_poly.entity_id
_entity_poly.type
_entity_poly.pdbx_seq_one_letter_code
_entity_poly.pdbx_strand_id
1 'polypeptide(L)'
;MWNERYSGDEYVYGTEPNSFLAEHAEMLIGPVLSLAEGEGRNAVFLASLGLKVHGVDGSEVGLTKAQALARSKGVEIQTEVADLGTFEPTANNYGSVVSIYAHLPSAIRQRLYPLVERCLKPNGIILLEAYAEDQLARDTGGPKNPDMLMTRAKIEREFPNFEPILLRELEREVCEGKYHTGIASVVQFIARKKA
;
A
#
# COMPACT_ATOMS: atom_id res chain seq x y z
N MET A 1 0.48 -9.28 -16.79
CA MET A 1 1.68 -8.66 -16.20
C MET A 1 1.85 -9.03 -14.73
N TRP A 2 0.96 -8.67 -13.78
CA TRP A 2 1.15 -9.03 -12.37
C TRP A 2 0.97 -10.53 -12.07
N ASN A 3 -0.04 -11.20 -12.64
CA ASN A 3 -0.18 -12.66 -12.54
C ASN A 3 1.08 -13.41 -13.00
N GLU A 4 1.68 -12.96 -14.09
CA GLU A 4 2.93 -13.51 -14.60
C GLU A 4 4.11 -13.25 -13.65
N ARG A 5 4.19 -12.05 -13.05
CA ARG A 5 5.22 -11.72 -12.07
C ARG A 5 5.14 -12.60 -10.81
N TYR A 6 3.93 -12.93 -10.37
CA TYR A 6 3.67 -13.74 -9.18
C TYR A 6 3.56 -15.25 -9.45
N SER A 7 3.75 -15.70 -10.71
CA SER A 7 3.54 -17.10 -11.10
C SER A 7 4.57 -18.09 -10.54
N GLY A 8 5.74 -17.62 -10.09
CA GLY A 8 6.76 -18.47 -9.46
C GLY A 8 6.39 -18.88 -8.03
N ASP A 9 7.05 -19.91 -7.52
CA ASP A 9 6.80 -20.42 -6.15
C ASP A 9 7.29 -19.47 -5.06
N GLU A 10 8.33 -18.67 -5.35
CA GLU A 10 8.90 -17.71 -4.40
C GLU A 10 8.02 -16.46 -4.24
N TYR A 11 8.00 -15.88 -3.05
CA TYR A 11 7.40 -14.57 -2.81
C TYR A 11 8.31 -13.47 -3.34
N VAL A 12 7.87 -12.79 -4.38
CA VAL A 12 8.68 -11.84 -5.17
C VAL A 12 9.17 -10.67 -4.33
N TYR A 13 8.34 -10.21 -3.39
CA TYR A 13 8.66 -9.12 -2.47
C TYR A 13 8.87 -9.61 -1.03
N GLY A 14 9.12 -10.91 -0.85
CA GLY A 14 9.30 -11.52 0.47
C GLY A 14 7.99 -11.66 1.25
N THR A 15 8.12 -12.15 2.48
CA THR A 15 6.99 -12.40 3.40
C THR A 15 6.97 -11.48 4.61
N GLU A 16 8.05 -10.70 4.81
CA GLU A 16 8.12 -9.72 5.88
C GLU A 16 7.43 -8.40 5.47
N PRO A 17 6.78 -7.71 6.41
CA PRO A 17 6.10 -6.46 6.11
C PRO A 17 7.08 -5.36 5.66
N ASN A 18 6.55 -4.37 4.97
CA ASN A 18 7.28 -3.12 4.76
C ASN A 18 7.67 -2.51 6.12
N SER A 19 8.92 -2.07 6.26
CA SER A 19 9.45 -1.59 7.55
C SER A 19 8.75 -0.33 8.05
N PHE A 20 8.43 0.61 7.15
CA PHE A 20 7.68 1.81 7.51
C PHE A 20 6.27 1.49 8.03
N LEU A 21 5.59 0.53 7.40
CA LEU A 21 4.31 0.02 7.89
C LEU A 21 4.46 -0.62 9.27
N ALA A 22 5.48 -1.47 9.46
CA ALA A 22 5.71 -2.16 10.72
C ALA A 22 6.01 -1.19 11.87
N GLU A 23 6.82 -0.16 11.62
CA GLU A 23 7.16 0.88 12.59
C GLU A 23 5.95 1.70 13.08
N HIS A 24 4.91 1.83 12.25
CA HIS A 24 3.76 2.69 12.53
C HIS A 24 2.43 1.92 12.63
N ALA A 25 2.48 0.59 12.67
CA ALA A 25 1.28 -0.26 12.68
C ALA A 25 0.36 0.00 13.88
N GLU A 26 0.91 0.43 15.01
CA GLU A 26 0.15 0.77 16.23
C GLU A 26 -0.81 1.96 16.04
N MET A 27 -0.57 2.81 15.02
CA MET A 27 -1.44 3.93 14.68
C MET A 27 -2.68 3.50 13.89
N LEU A 28 -2.69 2.29 13.34
CA LEU A 28 -3.76 1.83 12.47
C LEU A 28 -4.95 1.31 13.28
N ILE A 29 -6.14 1.61 12.77
CA ILE A 29 -7.43 1.23 13.35
C ILE A 29 -8.15 0.32 12.35
N GLY A 30 -8.61 -0.83 12.81
CA GLY A 30 -9.37 -1.74 11.96
C GLY A 30 -10.83 -1.32 11.72
N PRO A 31 -11.47 -1.83 10.69
CA PRO A 31 -10.92 -2.65 9.60
C PRO A 31 -9.92 -1.86 8.74
N VAL A 32 -8.91 -2.54 8.18
CA VAL A 32 -7.90 -1.96 7.31
C VAL A 32 -8.16 -2.36 5.86
N LEU A 33 -8.16 -1.39 4.94
CA LEU A 33 -8.10 -1.63 3.49
C LEU A 33 -6.65 -1.54 3.04
N SER A 34 -6.11 -2.59 2.45
CA SER A 34 -4.77 -2.61 1.87
C SER A 34 -4.85 -2.64 0.35
N LEU A 35 -4.36 -1.58 -0.28
CA LEU A 35 -4.41 -1.38 -1.74
C LEU A 35 -3.14 -1.94 -2.40
N ALA A 36 -3.31 -2.61 -3.55
CA ALA A 36 -2.22 -3.27 -4.29
C ALA A 36 -1.45 -4.24 -3.38
N GLU A 37 -2.18 -5.13 -2.71
CA GLU A 37 -1.65 -6.01 -1.67
C GLU A 37 -0.65 -7.05 -2.18
N GLY A 38 -0.80 -7.50 -3.42
CA GLY A 38 0.07 -8.49 -4.02
C GLY A 38 0.01 -9.84 -3.31
N GLU A 39 1.15 -10.29 -2.80
CA GLU A 39 1.32 -11.63 -2.21
C GLU A 39 1.06 -11.67 -0.68
N GLY A 40 0.54 -10.59 -0.08
CA GLY A 40 -0.04 -10.62 1.28
C GLY A 40 0.88 -10.26 2.43
N ARG A 41 2.13 -9.90 2.21
CA ARG A 41 3.09 -9.65 3.29
C ARG A 41 2.62 -8.60 4.31
N ASN A 42 2.01 -7.52 3.84
CA ASN A 42 1.53 -6.44 4.68
C ASN A 42 0.20 -6.79 5.36
N ALA A 43 -0.77 -7.33 4.62
CA ALA A 43 -2.07 -7.72 5.15
C ALA A 43 -1.93 -8.83 6.21
N VAL A 44 -1.09 -9.83 5.97
CA VAL A 44 -0.85 -10.93 6.92
C VAL A 44 -0.18 -10.42 8.20
N PHE A 45 0.79 -9.52 8.08
CA PHE A 45 1.41 -8.88 9.23
C PHE A 45 0.37 -8.12 10.07
N LEU A 46 -0.46 -7.27 9.46
CA LEU A 46 -1.50 -6.53 10.17
C LEU A 46 -2.54 -7.45 10.81
N ALA A 47 -2.91 -8.54 10.14
CA ALA A 47 -3.79 -9.56 10.70
C ALA A 47 -3.17 -10.27 11.90
N SER A 48 -1.84 -10.49 11.91
CA SER A 48 -1.13 -11.05 13.07
C SER A 48 -1.14 -10.14 14.29
N LEU A 49 -1.35 -8.84 14.10
CA LEU A 49 -1.56 -7.86 15.18
C LEU A 49 -3.04 -7.79 15.64
N GLY A 50 -3.92 -8.65 15.11
CA GLY A 50 -5.33 -8.70 15.47
C GLY A 50 -6.24 -7.75 14.69
N LEU A 51 -5.73 -7.08 13.64
CA LEU A 51 -6.55 -6.21 12.79
C LEU A 51 -7.32 -7.03 11.76
N LYS A 52 -8.57 -6.65 11.47
CA LYS A 52 -9.31 -7.15 10.30
C LYS A 52 -8.77 -6.45 9.07
N VAL A 53 -8.33 -7.21 8.08
CA VAL A 53 -7.71 -6.66 6.86
C VAL A 53 -8.44 -7.15 5.62
N HIS A 54 -8.69 -6.20 4.71
CA HIS A 54 -9.20 -6.43 3.36
C HIS A 54 -8.11 -6.01 2.36
N GLY A 55 -7.47 -7.00 1.75
CA GLY A 55 -6.45 -6.78 0.72
C GLY A 55 -7.06 -6.80 -0.67
N VAL A 56 -6.76 -5.77 -1.47
CA VAL A 56 -7.25 -5.63 -2.85
C VAL A 56 -6.07 -5.59 -3.81
N ASP A 57 -6.12 -6.40 -4.85
CA ASP A 57 -5.10 -6.42 -5.91
C ASP A 57 -5.70 -6.85 -7.25
N GLY A 58 -5.10 -6.42 -8.35
CA GLY A 58 -5.46 -6.86 -9.69
C GLY A 58 -4.98 -8.27 -10.05
N SER A 59 -4.15 -8.89 -9.20
CA SER A 59 -3.58 -10.22 -9.43
C SER A 59 -4.27 -11.28 -8.58
N GLU A 60 -5.04 -12.15 -9.22
CA GLU A 60 -5.59 -13.35 -8.58
C GLU A 60 -4.50 -14.30 -8.07
N VAL A 61 -3.40 -14.42 -8.82
CA VAL A 61 -2.25 -15.25 -8.42
C VAL A 61 -1.61 -14.69 -7.15
N GLY A 62 -1.38 -13.38 -7.09
CA GLY A 62 -0.85 -12.72 -5.89
C GLY A 62 -1.75 -12.95 -4.68
N LEU A 63 -3.04 -12.71 -4.82
CA LEU A 63 -4.00 -12.89 -3.71
C LEU A 63 -4.16 -14.37 -3.28
N THR A 64 -4.01 -15.32 -4.21
CA THR A 64 -3.96 -16.75 -3.85
C THR A 64 -2.75 -17.05 -2.94
N LYS A 65 -1.58 -16.47 -3.25
CA LYS A 65 -0.39 -16.58 -2.40
C LYS A 65 -0.57 -15.85 -1.07
N ALA A 66 -1.24 -14.68 -1.07
CA ALA A 66 -1.59 -13.96 0.15
C ALA A 66 -2.43 -14.82 1.10
N GLN A 67 -3.44 -15.52 0.59
CA GLN A 67 -4.25 -16.46 1.37
C GLN A 67 -3.43 -17.66 1.87
N ALA A 68 -2.50 -18.17 1.08
CA ALA A 68 -1.61 -19.24 1.50
C ALA A 68 -0.67 -18.78 2.63
N LEU A 69 -0.12 -17.56 2.51
CA LEU A 69 0.71 -16.96 3.56
C LEU A 69 -0.08 -16.75 4.86
N ALA A 70 -1.30 -16.23 4.77
CA ALA A 70 -2.19 -16.05 5.93
C ALA A 70 -2.44 -17.37 6.65
N ARG A 71 -2.79 -18.44 5.93
CA ARG A 71 -2.96 -19.79 6.50
C ARG A 71 -1.68 -20.31 7.17
N SER A 72 -0.52 -20.10 6.55
CA SER A 72 0.76 -20.54 7.12
C SER A 72 1.12 -19.82 8.42
N LYS A 73 0.63 -18.61 8.60
CA LYS A 73 0.82 -17.79 9.81
C LYS A 73 -0.34 -17.94 10.82
N GLY A 74 -1.36 -18.75 10.51
CA GLY A 74 -2.52 -18.97 11.39
C GLY A 74 -3.43 -17.76 11.56
N VAL A 75 -3.50 -16.89 10.53
CA VAL A 75 -4.35 -15.71 10.52
C VAL A 75 -5.29 -15.71 9.30
N GLU A 76 -6.31 -14.86 9.36
CA GLU A 76 -7.28 -14.69 8.28
C GLU A 76 -7.21 -13.26 7.73
N ILE A 77 -7.28 -13.16 6.40
CA ILE A 77 -7.42 -11.90 5.67
C ILE A 77 -8.56 -12.04 4.67
N GLN A 78 -9.29 -10.97 4.42
CA GLN A 78 -10.20 -10.89 3.29
C GLN A 78 -9.41 -10.44 2.05
N THR A 79 -9.66 -11.04 0.89
CA THR A 79 -9.04 -10.63 -0.37
C THR A 79 -10.07 -10.40 -1.45
N GLU A 80 -9.83 -9.41 -2.32
CA GLU A 80 -10.67 -9.09 -3.46
C GLU A 80 -9.82 -8.81 -4.69
N VAL A 81 -10.09 -9.52 -5.78
CA VAL A 81 -9.48 -9.25 -7.08
C VAL A 81 -10.20 -8.07 -7.71
N ALA A 82 -9.53 -6.92 -7.82
CA ALA A 82 -10.11 -5.73 -8.43
C ALA A 82 -9.06 -4.86 -9.11
N ASP A 83 -9.45 -4.23 -10.22
CA ASP A 83 -8.67 -3.20 -10.87
C ASP A 83 -8.87 -1.87 -10.11
N LEU A 84 -7.80 -1.30 -9.56
CA LEU A 84 -7.86 -0.03 -8.83
C LEU A 84 -8.32 1.14 -9.70
N GLY A 85 -8.25 1.01 -11.03
CA GLY A 85 -8.83 1.97 -11.97
C GLY A 85 -10.36 2.04 -11.92
N THR A 86 -11.03 0.98 -11.47
CA THR A 86 -12.49 0.88 -11.38
C THR A 86 -12.99 0.54 -9.98
N PHE A 87 -12.12 0.13 -9.07
CA PHE A 87 -12.47 -0.26 -7.70
C PHE A 87 -13.17 0.86 -6.94
N GLU A 88 -14.23 0.50 -6.22
CA GLU A 88 -15.04 1.41 -5.40
C GLU A 88 -15.18 0.86 -3.97
N PRO A 89 -14.32 1.28 -3.03
CA PRO A 89 -14.41 0.85 -1.65
C PRO A 89 -15.70 1.35 -0.99
N THR A 90 -16.29 0.51 -0.15
CA THR A 90 -17.49 0.88 0.61
C THR A 90 -17.24 2.11 1.47
N ALA A 91 -18.10 3.11 1.32
CA ALA A 91 -18.00 4.36 2.07
C ALA A 91 -18.12 4.13 3.60
N ASN A 92 -17.33 4.89 4.38
CA ASN A 92 -17.36 4.89 5.84
C ASN A 92 -17.22 3.49 6.49
N ASN A 93 -16.42 2.63 5.88
CA ASN A 93 -16.27 1.23 6.28
C ASN A 93 -14.93 0.93 7.00
N TYR A 94 -13.87 1.64 6.67
CA TYR A 94 -12.52 1.33 7.15
C TYR A 94 -12.04 2.33 8.20
N GLY A 95 -11.34 1.82 9.21
CA GLY A 95 -10.63 2.64 10.18
C GLY A 95 -9.28 3.12 9.64
N SER A 96 -8.68 2.33 8.75
CA SER A 96 -7.42 2.72 8.09
C SER A 96 -7.35 2.26 6.64
N VAL A 97 -6.55 2.96 5.84
CA VAL A 97 -6.12 2.55 4.50
C VAL A 97 -4.61 2.50 4.46
N VAL A 98 -4.07 1.42 3.89
CA VAL A 98 -2.65 1.21 3.66
C VAL A 98 -2.38 1.15 2.17
N SER A 99 -1.36 1.86 1.70
CA SER A 99 -0.93 1.91 0.31
C SER A 99 0.60 1.86 0.25
N ILE A 100 1.15 0.66 0.10
CA ILE A 100 2.59 0.42 0.05
C ILE A 100 2.99 0.07 -1.37
N TYR A 101 3.78 0.95 -2.00
CA TYR A 101 4.26 0.81 -3.38
C TYR A 101 3.16 0.57 -4.43
N ALA A 102 1.95 1.07 -4.18
CA ALA A 102 0.87 1.11 -5.16
C ALA A 102 1.10 2.26 -6.15
N HIS A 103 1.95 2.02 -7.15
CA HIS A 103 2.30 3.03 -8.14
C HIS A 103 1.25 3.09 -9.24
N LEU A 104 0.37 4.08 -9.14
CA LEU A 104 -0.76 4.29 -10.04
C LEU A 104 -0.54 5.51 -10.93
N PRO A 105 -0.98 5.47 -12.21
CA PRO A 105 -1.08 6.65 -13.05
C PRO A 105 -1.95 7.74 -12.41
N SER A 106 -1.64 9.01 -12.68
CA SER A 106 -2.36 10.15 -12.10
C SER A 106 -3.87 10.12 -12.36
N ALA A 107 -4.30 9.65 -13.53
CA ALA A 107 -5.72 9.50 -13.85
C ALA A 107 -6.44 8.52 -12.89
N ILE A 108 -5.78 7.43 -12.50
CA ILE A 108 -6.33 6.48 -11.52
C ILE A 108 -6.32 7.11 -10.12
N ARG A 109 -5.24 7.77 -9.72
CA ARG A 109 -5.16 8.42 -8.41
C ARG A 109 -6.23 9.51 -8.23
N GLN A 110 -6.46 10.35 -9.25
CA GLN A 110 -7.49 11.39 -9.22
C GLN A 110 -8.91 10.82 -9.01
N ARG A 111 -9.17 9.60 -9.50
CA ARG A 111 -10.43 8.90 -9.26
C ARG A 111 -10.45 8.20 -7.90
N LEU A 112 -9.40 7.44 -7.58
CA LEU A 112 -9.37 6.53 -6.43
C LEU A 112 -9.21 7.26 -5.08
N TYR A 113 -8.35 8.27 -4.98
CA TYR A 113 -8.04 8.90 -3.70
C TYR A 113 -9.23 9.62 -3.04
N PRO A 114 -10.13 10.31 -3.79
CA PRO A 114 -11.38 10.78 -3.20
C PRO A 114 -12.29 9.64 -2.68
N LEU A 115 -12.26 8.47 -3.31
CA LEU A 115 -13.00 7.29 -2.83
C LEU A 115 -12.34 6.69 -1.59
N VAL A 116 -11.01 6.70 -1.51
CA VAL A 116 -10.25 6.31 -0.31
C VAL A 116 -10.61 7.22 0.86
N GLU A 117 -10.67 8.53 0.64
CA GLU A 117 -11.14 9.47 1.68
C GLU A 117 -12.56 9.12 2.15
N ARG A 118 -13.48 8.87 1.21
CA ARG A 118 -14.87 8.51 1.52
C ARG A 118 -15.00 7.17 2.25
N CYS A 119 -14.14 6.19 1.95
CA CYS A 119 -14.21 4.88 2.58
C CYS A 119 -13.72 4.88 4.03
N LEU A 120 -12.93 5.85 4.43
CA LEU A 120 -12.47 6.02 5.80
C LEU A 120 -13.59 6.54 6.71
N LYS A 121 -13.67 5.96 7.88
CA LYS A 121 -14.47 6.46 9.00
C LYS A 121 -13.94 7.84 9.46
N PRO A 122 -14.74 8.63 10.21
CA PRO A 122 -14.23 9.83 10.86
C PRO A 122 -12.96 9.54 11.68
N ASN A 123 -11.96 10.39 11.56
CA ASN A 123 -10.63 10.22 12.17
C ASN A 123 -9.83 9.00 11.67
N GLY A 124 -10.27 8.36 10.59
CA GLY A 124 -9.55 7.25 9.98
C GLY A 124 -8.15 7.65 9.48
N ILE A 125 -7.25 6.69 9.43
CA ILE A 125 -5.83 6.89 9.11
C ILE A 125 -5.53 6.39 7.70
N ILE A 126 -4.76 7.15 6.94
CA ILE A 126 -4.05 6.68 5.76
C ILE A 126 -2.56 6.54 6.08
N LEU A 127 -1.96 5.41 5.67
CA LEU A 127 -0.52 5.18 5.70
C LEU A 127 -0.07 4.80 4.28
N LEU A 128 0.85 5.59 3.72
CA LEU A 128 1.33 5.41 2.35
C LEU A 128 2.85 5.51 2.31
N GLU A 129 3.48 4.55 1.63
CA GLU A 129 4.86 4.68 1.14
C GLU A 129 4.90 4.41 -0.36
N ALA A 130 5.58 5.28 -1.10
CA ALA A 130 5.76 5.15 -2.53
C ALA A 130 7.14 5.65 -2.95
N TYR A 131 7.64 5.20 -4.08
CA TYR A 131 8.88 5.75 -4.65
C TYR A 131 8.70 7.22 -5.04
N ALA A 132 9.72 8.02 -4.71
CA ALA A 132 9.81 9.43 -5.08
C ALA A 132 10.35 9.60 -6.53
N GLU A 133 10.25 10.81 -7.08
CA GLU A 133 10.74 11.08 -8.45
C GLU A 133 12.26 10.87 -8.59
N ASP A 134 13.05 11.12 -7.54
CA ASP A 134 14.49 10.86 -7.53
C ASP A 134 14.84 9.37 -7.67
N GLN A 135 13.86 8.48 -7.52
CA GLN A 135 14.03 7.04 -7.80
C GLN A 135 14.33 6.75 -9.28
N LEU A 136 13.99 7.65 -10.20
CA LEU A 136 14.28 7.49 -11.64
C LEU A 136 15.78 7.35 -11.93
N ALA A 137 16.62 7.95 -11.11
CA ALA A 137 18.08 7.87 -11.22
C ALA A 137 18.67 6.58 -10.63
N ARG A 138 17.81 5.67 -10.09
CA ARG A 138 18.22 4.47 -9.36
C ARG A 138 17.71 3.20 -10.05
N ASP A 139 18.44 2.10 -9.83
CA ASP A 139 18.07 0.75 -10.33
C ASP A 139 17.59 -0.18 -9.21
N THR A 140 17.12 0.39 -8.11
CA THR A 140 16.70 -0.35 -6.91
C THR A 140 15.19 -0.66 -6.87
N GLY A 141 14.49 -0.50 -7.99
CA GLY A 141 13.06 -0.78 -8.14
C GLY A 141 12.23 0.44 -8.57
N GLY A 142 10.93 0.24 -8.64
CA GLY A 142 9.97 1.28 -8.99
C GLY A 142 9.72 1.45 -10.49
N PRO A 143 8.61 2.12 -10.84
CA PRO A 143 8.28 2.42 -12.23
C PRO A 143 9.25 3.45 -12.81
N LYS A 144 9.49 3.36 -14.13
CA LYS A 144 10.28 4.34 -14.87
C LYS A 144 9.42 5.50 -15.43
N ASN A 145 8.14 5.51 -15.14
CA ASN A 145 7.23 6.58 -15.52
C ASN A 145 7.09 7.60 -14.38
N PRO A 146 7.51 8.87 -14.54
CA PRO A 146 7.42 9.91 -13.51
C PRO A 146 5.99 10.17 -13.02
N ASP A 147 4.98 9.96 -13.88
CA ASP A 147 3.58 10.11 -13.49
C ASP A 147 3.16 9.16 -12.37
N MET A 148 3.79 8.00 -12.29
CA MET A 148 3.51 6.98 -11.28
C MET A 148 4.33 7.15 -9.98
N LEU A 149 5.27 8.09 -9.96
CA LEU A 149 6.09 8.40 -8.80
C LEU A 149 5.47 9.53 -8.00
N MET A 150 5.75 9.56 -6.71
CA MET A 150 5.15 10.53 -5.80
C MET A 150 6.15 11.62 -5.41
N THR A 151 5.63 12.76 -5.01
CA THR A 151 6.37 13.81 -4.32
C THR A 151 5.54 14.32 -3.17
N ARG A 152 6.19 14.99 -2.22
CA ARG A 152 5.49 15.69 -1.14
C ARG A 152 4.39 16.61 -1.68
N ALA A 153 4.68 17.39 -2.74
CA ALA A 153 3.72 18.29 -3.35
C ALA A 153 2.52 17.56 -3.99
N LYS A 154 2.75 16.38 -4.61
CA LYS A 154 1.66 15.54 -5.12
C LYS A 154 0.78 15.04 -3.98
N ILE A 155 1.36 14.56 -2.87
CA ILE A 155 0.61 14.11 -1.68
C ILE A 155 -0.26 15.26 -1.13
N GLU A 156 0.31 16.43 -0.90
CA GLU A 156 -0.42 17.60 -0.36
C GLU A 156 -1.61 18.00 -1.26
N ARG A 157 -1.44 17.93 -2.57
CA ARG A 157 -2.50 18.24 -3.54
C ARG A 157 -3.57 17.15 -3.63
N GLU A 158 -3.18 15.87 -3.56
CA GLU A 158 -4.06 14.73 -3.79
C GLU A 158 -4.82 14.29 -2.51
N PHE A 159 -4.37 14.74 -1.32
CA PHE A 159 -5.00 14.48 -0.02
C PHE A 159 -5.33 15.77 0.77
N PRO A 160 -6.09 16.73 0.18
CA PRO A 160 -6.29 18.06 0.78
C PRO A 160 -7.11 18.05 2.08
N ASN A 161 -7.93 17.02 2.27
CA ASN A 161 -8.82 16.88 3.41
C ASN A 161 -8.25 16.02 4.55
N PHE A 162 -6.95 15.76 4.51
CA PHE A 162 -6.25 15.05 5.56
C PHE A 162 -5.39 16.00 6.39
N GLU A 163 -5.25 15.67 7.66
CA GLU A 163 -4.31 16.31 8.59
C GLU A 163 -3.04 15.44 8.64
N PRO A 164 -1.92 15.94 8.11
CA PRO A 164 -0.67 15.20 8.11
C PRO A 164 -0.16 14.95 9.53
N ILE A 165 0.17 13.71 9.85
CA ILE A 165 0.89 13.31 11.05
C ILE A 165 2.38 13.18 10.71
N LEU A 166 2.67 12.61 9.54
CA LEU A 166 4.01 12.49 8.98
C LEU A 166 3.94 12.69 7.47
N LEU A 167 4.78 13.53 6.92
CA LEU A 167 4.99 13.68 5.48
C LEU A 167 6.45 14.03 5.22
N ARG A 168 7.18 13.11 4.60
CA ARG A 168 8.60 13.29 4.30
C ARG A 168 9.01 12.60 3.00
N GLU A 169 9.99 13.15 2.34
CA GLU A 169 10.79 12.50 1.30
C GLU A 169 12.16 12.17 1.88
N LEU A 170 12.65 10.96 1.67
CA LEU A 170 13.94 10.54 2.18
C LEU A 170 14.54 9.42 1.33
N GLU A 171 15.84 9.27 1.48
CA GLU A 171 16.55 8.07 1.04
C GLU A 171 16.60 7.07 2.18
N ARG A 172 16.31 5.82 1.87
CA ARG A 172 16.45 4.73 2.83
C ARG A 172 16.90 3.44 2.14
N GLU A 173 17.51 2.57 2.90
CA GLU A 173 17.76 1.22 2.45
C GLU A 173 16.43 0.45 2.45
N VAL A 174 16.16 -0.21 1.32
CA VAL A 174 15.02 -1.11 1.15
C VAL A 174 15.58 -2.51 0.94
N CYS A 175 15.05 -3.48 1.66
CA CYS A 175 15.39 -4.89 1.53
C CYS A 175 14.10 -5.71 1.53
N GLU A 176 13.36 -5.65 0.43
CA GLU A 176 12.02 -6.19 0.30
C GLU A 176 11.91 -7.06 -0.96
N GLY A 177 12.50 -8.27 -0.87
CA GLY A 177 12.52 -9.23 -1.95
C GLY A 177 13.41 -8.84 -3.14
N LYS A 178 13.20 -9.52 -4.26
CA LYS A 178 14.10 -9.48 -5.42
C LYS A 178 14.17 -8.14 -6.14
N TYR A 179 13.06 -7.38 -6.14
CA TYR A 179 12.94 -6.16 -6.97
C TYR A 179 12.93 -4.86 -6.15
N HIS A 180 12.94 -4.95 -4.83
CA HIS A 180 12.99 -3.79 -3.93
C HIS A 180 14.18 -3.96 -2.98
N THR A 181 15.41 -3.77 -3.49
CA THR A 181 16.63 -3.93 -2.69
C THR A 181 17.67 -2.87 -3.05
N GLY A 182 18.17 -2.18 -2.03
CA GLY A 182 19.19 -1.13 -2.12
C GLY A 182 18.67 0.24 -1.65
N ILE A 183 19.49 1.27 -1.86
CA ILE A 183 19.11 2.65 -1.48
C ILE A 183 18.02 3.14 -2.44
N ALA A 184 16.90 3.50 -1.87
CA ALA A 184 15.73 4.01 -2.58
C ALA A 184 15.36 5.41 -2.10
N SER A 185 14.81 6.21 -3.02
CA SER A 185 14.16 7.49 -2.69
C SER A 185 12.66 7.27 -2.57
N VAL A 186 12.10 7.61 -1.41
CA VAL A 186 10.68 7.35 -1.08
C VAL A 186 10.00 8.57 -0.50
N VAL A 187 8.68 8.60 -0.67
CA VAL A 187 7.75 9.47 0.08
C VAL A 187 7.03 8.61 1.10
N GLN A 188 7.02 9.07 2.34
CA GLN A 188 6.27 8.47 3.44
C GLN A 188 5.21 9.45 3.94
N PHE A 189 3.99 8.96 4.05
CA PHE A 189 2.84 9.77 4.45
C PHE A 189 1.96 9.00 5.42
N ILE A 190 1.67 9.61 6.55
CA ILE A 190 0.64 9.19 7.51
C ILE A 190 -0.21 10.42 7.80
N ALA A 191 -1.52 10.25 7.68
CA ALA A 191 -2.44 11.35 7.94
C ALA A 191 -3.77 10.86 8.49
N ARG A 192 -4.45 11.75 9.17
CA ARG A 192 -5.80 11.55 9.69
C ARG A 192 -6.81 12.24 8.80
N LYS A 193 -7.89 11.56 8.46
CA LYS A 193 -9.03 12.20 7.82
C LYS A 193 -9.61 13.28 8.73
N LYS A 194 -9.75 14.49 8.20
CA LYS A 194 -10.45 15.57 8.92
C LYS A 194 -11.90 15.18 9.17
N ALA A 195 -12.42 15.63 10.33
CA ALA A 195 -13.80 15.37 10.73
C ALA A 195 -14.80 16.07 9.82
#